data_5c60650c30d1109051a21cf31ef04a05
#
_entry.id   5c60650c30d1109051a21cf31ef04a05
#
_cell.length_a   1.000
_cell.length_b   1.000
_cell.length_c   1.000
_cell.angle_alpha   90.00
_cell.angle_beta   90.00
_cell.angle_gamma   90.00
#
_symmetry.space_group_name_H-M   'P 1'
#
loop_
_entity.id
_entity.type
_entity.pdbx_description
1 polymer ?
#
loop_
_entity_poly.entity_id
_entity_poly.type
_entity_poly.pdbx_seq_one_letter_code
_entity_poly.pdbx_strand_id
1 'polypeptide(L)'
;MSRKPLSDQTLVAIPARMASTRLPGKPLADIGGVPMIVQVWRRACEADVGPVVVACAEQEIADAVTGAGGVAVLTRPDHPSGSDRIHEALGIVAQDADRVINLQGDLPTIDPEDIRRLSDSLLAAPPEVDIVTLVTEIRSDAEAADPNVIKAVVAFPNSVEMGRALYFSRLPVPGGNSPRYHHIGVYAYRREALTRFVALPPSPLEKSERLEQLRALEAGMTILARRVDTIPLGVDTPAHLAEARRILSIKSDK
;
A
#
# COMPACT_ATOMS: atom_id res chain seq x y z
N MET A 1 10.54 27.31 12.50
CA MET A 1 9.68 26.32 11.85
C MET A 1 8.63 25.88 12.85
N SER A 2 7.38 26.32 12.68
CA SER A 2 6.27 25.96 13.58
C SER A 2 5.95 24.47 13.35
N ARG A 3 6.13 23.62 14.36
CA ARG A 3 5.64 22.25 14.33
C ARG A 3 4.11 22.31 14.21
N LYS A 4 3.56 21.74 13.13
CA LYS A 4 2.13 21.47 13.02
C LYS A 4 1.68 20.71 14.28
N PRO A 5 0.50 21.00 14.85
CA PRO A 5 0.04 20.27 16.03
C PRO A 5 0.02 18.77 15.72
N LEU A 6 0.51 17.96 16.66
CA LEU A 6 0.76 16.52 16.57
C LEU A 6 -0.50 15.69 16.19
N SER A 7 -1.70 16.25 16.44
CA SER A 7 -3.00 15.62 16.17
C SER A 7 -3.40 15.53 14.69
N ASP A 8 -2.55 15.96 13.75
CA ASP A 8 -2.87 16.01 12.30
C ASP A 8 -1.78 15.35 11.43
N GLN A 9 -0.99 14.45 12.01
CA GLN A 9 0.15 13.86 11.31
C GLN A 9 -0.22 12.55 10.62
N THR A 10 0.12 12.46 9.35
CA THR A 10 0.14 11.22 8.58
C THR A 10 1.54 10.61 8.65
N LEU A 11 1.65 9.31 8.96
CA LEU A 11 2.89 8.54 8.81
C LEU A 11 2.80 7.64 7.58
N VAL A 12 3.82 7.61 6.75
CA VAL A 12 3.98 6.58 5.73
C VAL A 12 4.82 5.45 6.29
N ALA A 13 4.25 4.26 6.39
CA ALA A 13 4.92 3.07 6.88
C ALA A 13 5.05 2.02 5.77
N ILE A 14 6.27 1.54 5.55
CA ILE A 14 6.62 0.61 4.49
C ILE A 14 7.03 -0.72 5.13
N PRO A 15 6.20 -1.77 5.09
CA PRO A 15 6.58 -3.07 5.64
C PRO A 15 7.56 -3.78 4.70
N ALA A 16 8.60 -4.40 5.27
CA ALA A 16 9.60 -5.15 4.51
C ALA A 16 10.08 -6.39 5.27
N ARG A 17 10.36 -7.47 4.53
CA ARG A 17 11.01 -8.68 5.05
C ARG A 17 11.77 -9.39 3.93
N MET A 18 12.85 -10.07 4.27
CA MET A 18 13.67 -10.83 3.29
C MET A 18 12.95 -12.06 2.75
N ALA A 19 12.02 -12.64 3.52
CA ALA A 19 11.31 -13.85 3.15
C ALA A 19 10.38 -13.60 1.94
N SER A 20 10.87 -14.00 0.77
CA SER A 20 10.11 -14.01 -0.49
C SER A 20 10.49 -15.26 -1.28
N THR A 21 9.51 -16.09 -1.63
CA THR A 21 9.73 -17.37 -2.32
C THR A 21 10.03 -17.19 -3.81
N ARG A 22 9.37 -16.24 -4.47
CA ARG A 22 9.48 -15.97 -5.91
C ARG A 22 10.68 -15.10 -6.29
N LEU A 23 11.15 -14.26 -5.37
CA LEU A 23 12.30 -13.38 -5.53
C LEU A 23 13.04 -13.27 -4.18
N PRO A 24 13.96 -14.21 -3.86
CA PRO A 24 14.72 -14.18 -2.60
C PRO A 24 15.47 -12.87 -2.43
N GLY A 25 15.47 -12.31 -1.22
CA GLY A 25 16.10 -11.03 -0.94
C GLY A 25 15.43 -9.82 -1.60
N LYS A 26 14.16 -9.96 -1.98
CA LYS A 26 13.37 -8.97 -2.73
C LYS A 26 13.58 -7.51 -2.29
N PRO A 27 13.54 -7.13 -1.01
CA PRO A 27 13.73 -5.73 -0.59
C PRO A 27 15.08 -5.13 -0.97
N LEU A 28 16.12 -5.97 -1.03
CA LEU A 28 17.48 -5.55 -1.36
C LEU A 28 17.83 -5.77 -2.84
N ALA A 29 16.89 -6.24 -3.66
CA ALA A 29 17.11 -6.41 -5.10
C ALA A 29 17.50 -5.06 -5.73
N ASP A 30 18.59 -5.07 -6.50
CA ASP A 30 19.12 -3.88 -7.14
C ASP A 30 18.21 -3.36 -8.25
N ILE A 31 17.92 -2.05 -8.21
CA ILE A 31 17.23 -1.31 -9.28
C ILE A 31 18.07 -0.06 -9.59
N GLY A 32 18.94 -0.17 -10.62
CA GLY A 32 19.78 0.94 -11.05
C GLY A 32 20.81 1.37 -9.99
N GLY A 33 21.44 0.43 -9.30
CA GLY A 33 22.43 0.71 -8.25
C GLY A 33 21.82 1.03 -6.88
N VAL A 34 20.49 0.93 -6.73
CA VAL A 34 19.77 1.25 -5.49
C VAL A 34 18.89 0.07 -5.07
N PRO A 35 18.90 -0.38 -3.80
CA PRO A 35 18.00 -1.40 -3.31
C PRO A 35 16.53 -1.03 -3.53
N MET A 36 15.69 -1.99 -3.90
CA MET A 36 14.27 -1.76 -4.18
C MET A 36 13.55 -1.06 -3.02
N ILE A 37 13.80 -1.45 -1.77
CA ILE A 37 13.17 -0.83 -0.61
C ILE A 37 13.53 0.66 -0.48
N VAL A 38 14.76 1.03 -0.86
CA VAL A 38 15.21 2.43 -0.87
C VAL A 38 14.53 3.21 -1.99
N GLN A 39 14.27 2.58 -3.14
CA GLN A 39 13.49 3.21 -4.22
C GLN A 39 12.06 3.50 -3.75
N VAL A 40 11.39 2.53 -3.10
CA VAL A 40 10.05 2.74 -2.54
C VAL A 40 10.05 3.84 -1.48
N TRP A 41 11.03 3.82 -0.57
CA TRP A 41 11.19 4.86 0.44
C TRP A 41 11.37 6.25 -0.17
N ARG A 42 12.17 6.40 -1.24
CA ARG A 42 12.32 7.68 -1.96
C ARG A 42 11.00 8.17 -2.54
N ARG A 43 10.21 7.29 -3.17
CA ARG A 43 8.88 7.64 -3.69
C ARG A 43 7.94 8.12 -2.59
N ALA A 44 7.99 7.49 -1.42
CA ALA A 44 7.23 7.92 -0.26
C ALA A 44 7.67 9.30 0.24
N CYS A 45 8.98 9.58 0.28
CA CYS A 45 9.51 10.91 0.64
C CYS A 45 9.11 12.00 -0.37
N GLU A 46 9.14 11.68 -1.68
CA GLU A 46 8.73 12.60 -2.76
C GLU A 46 7.24 12.97 -2.67
N ALA A 47 6.41 12.14 -2.04
CA ALA A 47 5.00 12.45 -1.81
C ALA A 47 4.79 13.58 -0.79
N ASP A 48 5.72 13.80 0.13
CA ASP A 48 5.72 14.88 1.13
C ASP A 48 4.43 14.98 1.97
N VAL A 49 3.84 13.81 2.30
CA VAL A 49 2.59 13.74 3.10
C VAL A 49 2.84 13.59 4.60
N GLY A 50 4.09 13.35 4.99
CA GLY A 50 4.50 13.18 6.39
C GLY A 50 5.79 12.36 6.53
N PRO A 51 6.22 12.05 7.76
CA PRO A 51 7.37 11.19 8.01
C PRO A 51 7.23 9.83 7.33
N VAL A 52 8.36 9.26 6.87
CA VAL A 52 8.41 7.94 6.24
C VAL A 52 9.27 7.01 7.09
N VAL A 53 8.74 5.82 7.41
CA VAL A 53 9.45 4.78 8.14
C VAL A 53 9.37 3.44 7.41
N VAL A 54 10.47 2.70 7.39
CA VAL A 54 10.51 1.32 6.93
C VAL A 54 10.44 0.40 8.14
N ALA A 55 9.37 -0.38 8.26
CA ALA A 55 9.20 -1.40 9.29
C ALA A 55 9.75 -2.72 8.75
N CYS A 56 10.87 -3.19 9.26
CA CYS A 56 11.57 -4.35 8.70
C CYS A 56 11.86 -5.43 9.76
N ALA A 57 12.02 -6.66 9.27
CA ALA A 57 12.32 -7.81 10.12
C ALA A 57 13.84 -8.02 10.30
N GLU A 58 14.64 -7.62 9.31
CA GLU A 58 16.07 -7.94 9.24
C GLU A 58 16.93 -6.69 9.25
N GLN A 59 18.11 -6.81 9.88
CA GLN A 59 19.07 -5.71 10.05
C GLN A 59 19.60 -5.20 8.71
N GLU A 60 19.79 -6.08 7.73
CA GLU A 60 20.30 -5.71 6.39
C GLU A 60 19.36 -4.74 5.66
N ILE A 61 18.03 -4.90 5.88
CA ILE A 61 17.06 -3.95 5.32
C ILE A 61 17.17 -2.60 6.04
N ALA A 62 17.29 -2.63 7.39
CA ALA A 62 17.45 -1.42 8.19
C ALA A 62 18.73 -0.66 7.80
N ASP A 63 19.84 -1.37 7.60
CA ASP A 63 21.12 -0.78 7.22
C ASP A 63 21.05 -0.13 5.82
N ALA A 64 20.39 -0.78 4.86
CA ALA A 64 20.20 -0.21 3.52
C ALA A 64 19.38 1.09 3.55
N VAL A 65 18.33 1.15 4.36
CA VAL A 65 17.47 2.33 4.48
C VAL A 65 18.18 3.46 5.23
N THR A 66 18.84 3.16 6.36
CA THR A 66 19.56 4.16 7.15
C THR A 66 20.80 4.67 6.42
N GLY A 67 21.50 3.82 5.67
CA GLY A 67 22.59 4.21 4.78
C GLY A 67 22.17 5.18 3.66
N ALA A 68 20.89 5.15 3.28
CA ALA A 68 20.29 6.11 2.35
C ALA A 68 19.73 7.38 3.01
N GLY A 69 19.84 7.51 4.36
CA GLY A 69 19.32 8.64 5.14
C GLY A 69 17.88 8.48 5.62
N GLY A 70 17.29 7.30 5.45
CA GLY A 70 15.93 6.98 5.90
C GLY A 70 15.87 6.54 7.36
N VAL A 71 14.63 6.41 7.87
CA VAL A 71 14.33 5.85 9.18
C VAL A 71 13.83 4.42 9.03
N ALA A 72 14.49 3.48 9.69
CA ALA A 72 14.07 2.08 9.75
C ALA A 72 13.79 1.66 11.18
N VAL A 73 12.81 0.78 11.36
CA VAL A 73 12.40 0.23 12.65
C VAL A 73 12.43 -1.29 12.56
N LEU A 74 13.23 -1.92 13.39
CA LEU A 74 13.20 -3.36 13.55
C LEU A 74 11.95 -3.77 14.31
N THR A 75 11.22 -4.70 13.73
CA THR A 75 10.00 -5.29 14.27
C THR A 75 10.17 -6.80 14.39
N ARG A 76 9.29 -7.45 15.12
CA ARG A 76 9.32 -8.91 15.24
C ARG A 76 9.28 -9.58 13.85
N PRO A 77 10.08 -10.64 13.62
CA PRO A 77 10.16 -11.32 12.32
C PRO A 77 8.88 -12.10 11.97
N ASP A 78 8.13 -12.55 12.98
CA ASP A 78 7.02 -13.49 12.88
C ASP A 78 5.64 -12.85 12.63
N HIS A 79 5.59 -11.56 12.25
CA HIS A 79 4.33 -10.93 11.89
C HIS A 79 3.63 -11.66 10.73
N PRO A 80 2.33 -11.95 10.86
CA PRO A 80 1.57 -12.65 9.82
C PRO A 80 1.40 -11.80 8.56
N SER A 81 1.33 -10.47 8.72
CA SER A 81 1.11 -9.55 7.59
C SER A 81 1.95 -8.27 7.68
N GLY A 82 1.94 -7.50 6.58
CA GLY A 82 2.50 -6.15 6.53
C GLY A 82 1.74 -5.18 7.45
N SER A 83 0.43 -5.34 7.59
CA SER A 83 -0.41 -4.51 8.45
C SER A 83 -0.06 -4.68 9.93
N ASP A 84 0.17 -5.91 10.39
CA ASP A 84 0.64 -6.19 11.76
C ASP A 84 2.02 -5.55 12.00
N ARG A 85 2.92 -5.65 11.03
CA ARG A 85 4.28 -5.10 11.12
C ARG A 85 4.27 -3.58 11.26
N ILE A 86 3.52 -2.88 10.43
CA ILE A 86 3.45 -1.42 10.53
C ILE A 86 2.75 -0.97 11.82
N HIS A 87 1.78 -1.73 12.32
CA HIS A 87 1.13 -1.44 13.60
C HIS A 87 2.12 -1.49 14.77
N GLU A 88 3.02 -2.49 14.82
CA GLU A 88 4.09 -2.53 15.82
C GLU A 88 5.02 -1.32 15.68
N ALA A 89 5.48 -1.01 14.46
CA ALA A 89 6.37 0.12 14.21
C ALA A 89 5.75 1.46 14.65
N LEU A 90 4.44 1.65 14.46
CA LEU A 90 3.71 2.83 14.94
C LEU A 90 3.81 3.02 16.45
N GLY A 91 3.72 1.93 17.20
CA GLY A 91 3.87 1.97 18.66
C GLY A 91 5.27 2.38 19.11
N ILE A 92 6.29 2.17 18.28
CA ILE A 92 7.70 2.47 18.58
C ILE A 92 8.05 3.93 18.21
N VAL A 93 7.66 4.41 17.01
CA VAL A 93 8.22 5.67 16.47
C VAL A 93 7.21 6.79 16.24
N ALA A 94 5.91 6.53 16.29
CA ALA A 94 4.90 7.52 15.91
C ALA A 94 3.64 7.41 16.78
N GLN A 95 3.82 7.55 18.12
CA GLN A 95 2.70 7.44 19.06
C GLN A 95 1.58 8.46 18.81
N ASP A 96 1.89 9.58 18.16
CA ASP A 96 0.97 10.69 17.93
C ASP A 96 0.42 10.77 16.47
N ALA A 97 0.74 9.81 15.60
CA ALA A 97 0.21 9.81 14.24
C ALA A 97 -1.24 9.32 14.23
N ASP A 98 -2.17 10.13 13.71
CA ASP A 98 -3.60 9.79 13.62
C ASP A 98 -3.94 9.01 12.36
N ARG A 99 -3.11 9.13 11.33
CA ARG A 99 -3.28 8.48 10.03
C ARG A 99 -2.02 7.75 9.62
N VAL A 100 -2.20 6.61 8.98
CA VAL A 100 -1.10 5.75 8.54
C VAL A 100 -1.33 5.32 7.12
N ILE A 101 -0.34 5.56 6.26
CA ILE A 101 -0.30 4.99 4.92
C ILE A 101 0.53 3.72 4.97
N ASN A 102 -0.10 2.59 4.66
CA ASN A 102 0.55 1.30 4.42
C ASN A 102 0.96 1.23 2.95
N LEU A 103 2.22 1.57 2.66
CA LEU A 103 2.80 1.51 1.33
C LEU A 103 3.62 0.24 1.20
N GLN A 104 3.22 -0.65 0.27
CA GLN A 104 3.90 -1.93 0.10
C GLN A 104 5.35 -1.74 -0.39
N GLY A 105 6.29 -2.46 0.24
CA GLY A 105 7.74 -2.36 -0.04
C GLY A 105 8.19 -2.93 -1.40
N ASP A 106 7.26 -3.34 -2.24
CA ASP A 106 7.50 -3.89 -3.58
C ASP A 106 6.91 -3.04 -4.72
N LEU A 107 6.58 -1.78 -4.46
CA LEU A 107 6.05 -0.83 -5.44
C LEU A 107 7.05 0.28 -5.80
N PRO A 108 8.24 -0.03 -6.37
CA PRO A 108 9.28 0.96 -6.62
C PRO A 108 8.90 2.01 -7.68
N THR A 109 7.87 1.74 -8.47
CA THR A 109 7.41 2.63 -9.55
C THR A 109 6.19 3.46 -9.18
N ILE A 110 5.70 3.37 -7.92
CA ILE A 110 4.51 4.12 -7.49
C ILE A 110 4.71 5.62 -7.75
N ASP A 111 3.64 6.25 -8.21
CA ASP A 111 3.62 7.70 -8.40
C ASP A 111 3.46 8.38 -7.02
N PRO A 112 4.37 9.29 -6.63
CA PRO A 112 4.21 10.08 -5.41
C PRO A 112 2.89 10.84 -5.33
N GLU A 113 2.33 11.24 -6.48
CA GLU A 113 1.04 11.91 -6.55
C GLU A 113 -0.11 10.99 -6.10
N ASP A 114 -0.04 9.69 -6.38
CA ASP A 114 -1.05 8.74 -5.92
C ASP A 114 -1.00 8.54 -4.40
N ILE A 115 0.20 8.63 -3.80
CA ILE A 115 0.35 8.63 -2.34
C ILE A 115 -0.28 9.90 -1.74
N ARG A 116 -0.09 11.07 -2.38
CA ARG A 116 -0.75 12.32 -1.96
C ARG A 116 -2.26 12.21 -2.05
N ARG A 117 -2.79 11.75 -3.19
CA ARG A 117 -4.23 11.55 -3.41
C ARG A 117 -4.84 10.60 -2.38
N LEU A 118 -4.12 9.53 -2.02
CA LEU A 118 -4.54 8.60 -0.99
C LEU A 118 -4.64 9.29 0.39
N SER A 119 -3.62 10.05 0.77
CA SER A 119 -3.59 10.83 2.01
C SER A 119 -4.73 11.85 2.08
N ASP A 120 -4.87 12.66 1.05
CA ASP A 120 -5.90 13.70 0.97
C ASP A 120 -7.31 13.12 0.97
N SER A 121 -7.48 11.95 0.32
CA SER A 121 -8.77 11.25 0.32
C SER A 121 -9.20 10.82 1.72
N LEU A 122 -8.28 10.31 2.55
CA LEU A 122 -8.61 9.95 3.94
C LEU A 122 -8.83 11.21 4.80
N LEU A 123 -8.07 12.27 4.55
CA LEU A 123 -8.21 13.54 5.27
C LEU A 123 -9.59 14.17 5.02
N ALA A 124 -10.05 14.15 3.77
CA ALA A 124 -11.35 14.69 3.36
C ALA A 124 -12.53 13.75 3.66
N ALA A 125 -12.26 12.47 3.96
CA ALA A 125 -13.31 11.48 4.20
C ALA A 125 -14.04 11.72 5.53
N PRO A 126 -15.36 11.45 5.59
CA PRO A 126 -16.12 11.48 6.82
C PRO A 126 -15.53 10.59 7.93
N PRO A 127 -15.78 10.89 9.22
CA PRO A 127 -15.18 10.15 10.36
C PRO A 127 -15.47 8.64 10.38
N GLU A 128 -16.61 8.22 9.82
CA GLU A 128 -17.02 6.82 9.72
C GLU A 128 -16.25 6.00 8.68
N VAL A 129 -15.43 6.66 7.87
CA VAL A 129 -14.52 5.98 6.92
C VAL A 129 -13.28 5.53 7.64
N ASP A 130 -13.04 4.23 7.65
CA ASP A 130 -11.92 3.58 8.32
C ASP A 130 -10.65 3.55 7.47
N ILE A 131 -10.84 3.27 6.17
CA ILE A 131 -9.76 2.94 5.23
C ILE A 131 -10.03 3.62 3.90
N VAL A 132 -8.99 4.11 3.26
CA VAL A 132 -9.01 4.49 1.84
C VAL A 132 -7.98 3.65 1.10
N THR A 133 -8.32 3.21 -0.11
CA THR A 133 -7.41 2.52 -1.02
C THR A 133 -7.49 3.11 -2.42
N LEU A 134 -6.67 2.62 -3.35
CA LEU A 134 -6.64 3.09 -4.73
C LEU A 134 -7.17 2.03 -5.70
N VAL A 135 -7.80 2.51 -6.77
CA VAL A 135 -8.22 1.67 -7.88
C VAL A 135 -8.01 2.39 -9.21
N THR A 136 -7.80 1.62 -10.27
CA THR A 136 -7.79 2.13 -11.64
C THR A 136 -8.73 1.31 -12.53
N GLU A 137 -9.24 1.89 -13.60
CA GLU A 137 -10.15 1.20 -14.50
C GLU A 137 -9.41 0.15 -15.32
N ILE A 138 -9.93 -1.08 -15.34
CA ILE A 138 -9.45 -2.18 -16.18
C ILE A 138 -9.94 -1.95 -17.60
N ARG A 139 -9.02 -1.95 -18.56
CA ARG A 139 -9.29 -1.61 -19.96
C ARG A 139 -9.23 -2.80 -20.93
N SER A 140 -8.87 -4.00 -20.43
CA SER A 140 -8.80 -5.19 -21.26
C SER A 140 -9.38 -6.42 -20.56
N ASP A 141 -9.96 -7.33 -21.37
CA ASP A 141 -10.47 -8.61 -20.85
C ASP A 141 -9.34 -9.50 -20.34
N ALA A 142 -8.14 -9.40 -20.90
CA ALA A 142 -6.97 -10.15 -20.45
C ALA A 142 -6.58 -9.73 -19.01
N GLU A 143 -6.55 -8.43 -18.72
CA GLU A 143 -6.32 -7.91 -17.37
C GLU A 143 -7.45 -8.33 -16.41
N ALA A 144 -8.70 -8.25 -16.84
CA ALA A 144 -9.83 -8.66 -16.02
C ALA A 144 -9.79 -10.15 -15.66
N ALA A 145 -9.31 -11.00 -16.57
CA ALA A 145 -9.21 -12.45 -16.36
C ALA A 145 -8.00 -12.89 -15.54
N ASP A 146 -6.96 -12.04 -15.39
CA ASP A 146 -5.75 -12.39 -14.63
C ASP A 146 -6.07 -12.46 -13.13
N PRO A 147 -5.89 -13.61 -12.45
CA PRO A 147 -6.13 -13.75 -11.02
C PRO A 147 -5.09 -13.01 -10.14
N ASN A 148 -3.97 -12.53 -10.71
CA ASN A 148 -3.01 -11.70 -10.01
C ASN A 148 -3.44 -10.24 -9.95
N VAL A 149 -4.28 -9.81 -10.88
CA VAL A 149 -4.96 -8.53 -10.85
C VAL A 149 -6.17 -8.64 -9.94
N ILE A 150 -6.14 -7.97 -8.80
CA ILE A 150 -7.27 -7.96 -7.86
C ILE A 150 -8.33 -6.98 -8.37
N LYS A 151 -9.57 -7.47 -8.51
CA LYS A 151 -10.70 -6.62 -8.89
C LYS A 151 -11.39 -6.07 -7.67
N ALA A 152 -11.70 -4.77 -7.69
CA ALA A 152 -12.52 -4.11 -6.67
C ALA A 152 -13.92 -3.81 -7.24
N VAL A 153 -14.95 -4.22 -6.51
CA VAL A 153 -16.33 -3.79 -6.79
C VAL A 153 -16.56 -2.51 -6.00
N VAL A 154 -16.76 -1.41 -6.70
CA VAL A 154 -16.87 -0.08 -6.09
C VAL A 154 -18.16 0.59 -6.53
N ALA A 155 -18.92 1.09 -5.55
CA ALA A 155 -20.08 1.94 -5.80
C ALA A 155 -19.61 3.40 -5.87
N PHE A 156 -19.42 3.91 -7.09
CA PHE A 156 -19.12 5.33 -7.32
C PHE A 156 -20.44 6.11 -7.43
N PRO A 157 -20.64 7.16 -6.60
CA PRO A 157 -21.69 8.13 -6.88
C PRO A 157 -21.39 8.84 -8.21
N ASN A 158 -22.41 9.34 -8.88
CA ASN A 158 -22.29 10.01 -10.18
C ASN A 158 -21.14 11.03 -10.20
N SER A 159 -20.19 10.85 -11.12
CA SER A 159 -19.07 11.77 -11.41
C SER A 159 -18.03 11.96 -10.30
N VAL A 160 -18.03 11.18 -9.22
CA VAL A 160 -17.09 11.31 -8.11
C VAL A 160 -15.95 10.31 -8.27
N GLU A 161 -14.71 10.76 -7.99
CA GLU A 161 -13.52 9.91 -8.09
C GLU A 161 -13.30 9.01 -6.88
N MET A 162 -14.15 9.12 -5.84
CA MET A 162 -14.18 8.23 -4.66
C MET A 162 -15.50 7.49 -4.57
N GLY A 163 -15.44 6.20 -4.31
CA GLY A 163 -16.60 5.33 -4.12
C GLY A 163 -16.41 4.36 -2.97
N ARG A 164 -17.52 3.79 -2.50
CA ARG A 164 -17.48 2.76 -1.45
C ARG A 164 -17.08 1.42 -2.06
N ALA A 165 -16.02 0.80 -1.55
CA ALA A 165 -15.65 -0.56 -1.89
C ALA A 165 -16.68 -1.53 -1.26
N LEU A 166 -17.24 -2.39 -2.09
CA LEU A 166 -18.26 -3.36 -1.69
C LEU A 166 -17.69 -4.78 -1.60
N TYR A 167 -16.68 -5.09 -2.44
CA TYR A 167 -16.04 -6.40 -2.46
C TYR A 167 -14.71 -6.35 -3.21
N PHE A 168 -13.85 -7.34 -2.97
CA PHE A 168 -12.61 -7.57 -3.71
C PHE A 168 -12.51 -9.03 -4.10
N SER A 169 -12.08 -9.32 -5.34
CA SER A 169 -11.96 -10.69 -5.83
C SER A 169 -10.80 -10.87 -6.80
N ARG A 170 -10.29 -12.09 -6.85
CA ARG A 170 -9.37 -12.53 -7.92
C ARG A 170 -10.09 -12.88 -9.20
N LEU A 171 -11.39 -13.17 -9.13
CA LEU A 171 -12.23 -13.44 -10.30
C LEU A 171 -12.70 -12.14 -10.98
N PRO A 172 -13.12 -12.21 -12.26
CA PRO A 172 -13.72 -11.07 -12.96
C PRO A 172 -15.03 -10.61 -12.31
N VAL A 173 -15.01 -9.54 -11.55
CA VAL A 173 -16.19 -8.92 -10.93
C VAL A 173 -16.19 -7.41 -11.22
N PRO A 174 -17.39 -6.75 -11.28
CA PRO A 174 -18.72 -7.33 -11.30
C PRO A 174 -19.03 -8.06 -12.62
N GLY A 175 -20.08 -8.88 -12.62
CA GLY A 175 -20.63 -9.45 -13.84
C GLY A 175 -21.28 -8.40 -14.74
N GLY A 176 -21.56 -8.76 -16.00
CA GLY A 176 -22.16 -7.84 -16.97
C GLY A 176 -21.19 -6.80 -17.52
N ASN A 177 -21.74 -5.65 -17.98
CA ASN A 177 -20.99 -4.61 -18.71
C ASN A 177 -20.57 -3.41 -17.83
N SER A 178 -20.67 -3.52 -16.52
CA SER A 178 -20.20 -2.44 -15.62
C SER A 178 -18.67 -2.32 -15.66
N PRO A 179 -18.12 -1.10 -15.49
CA PRO A 179 -16.68 -0.92 -15.36
C PRO A 179 -16.09 -1.81 -14.27
N ARG A 180 -14.93 -2.39 -14.54
CA ARG A 180 -14.15 -3.18 -13.59
C ARG A 180 -12.93 -2.36 -13.13
N TYR A 181 -12.54 -2.51 -11.88
CA TYR A 181 -11.45 -1.74 -11.31
C TYR A 181 -10.36 -2.65 -10.77
N HIS A 182 -9.12 -2.39 -11.18
CA HIS A 182 -7.91 -2.99 -10.63
C HIS A 182 -7.64 -2.34 -9.26
N HIS A 183 -7.59 -3.12 -8.22
CA HIS A 183 -7.23 -2.68 -6.88
C HIS A 183 -5.72 -2.52 -6.76
N ILE A 184 -5.27 -1.35 -6.36
CA ILE A 184 -3.87 -1.06 -6.03
C ILE A 184 -3.71 -1.21 -4.51
N GLY A 185 -2.91 -2.20 -4.08
CA GLY A 185 -2.80 -2.65 -2.69
C GLY A 185 -2.06 -1.69 -1.75
N VAL A 186 -2.36 -0.40 -1.82
CA VAL A 186 -1.92 0.62 -0.87
C VAL A 186 -3.11 1.16 -0.09
N TYR A 187 -2.89 1.48 1.19
CA TYR A 187 -4.00 1.84 2.06
C TYR A 187 -3.63 3.02 2.95
N ALA A 188 -4.58 3.93 3.14
CA ALA A 188 -4.53 4.90 4.23
C ALA A 188 -5.56 4.50 5.29
N TYR A 189 -5.11 4.38 6.52
CA TYR A 189 -5.92 4.03 7.68
C TYR A 189 -6.04 5.20 8.64
N ARG A 190 -7.19 5.37 9.28
CA ARG A 190 -7.21 6.00 10.60
C ARG A 190 -6.46 5.08 11.57
N ARG A 191 -5.68 5.63 12.50
CA ARG A 191 -4.90 4.83 13.46
C ARG A 191 -5.75 3.81 14.21
N GLU A 192 -6.90 4.27 14.72
CA GLU A 192 -7.83 3.41 15.44
C GLU A 192 -8.40 2.30 14.56
N ALA A 193 -8.63 2.60 13.27
CA ALA A 193 -9.07 1.61 12.30
C ALA A 193 -8.00 0.54 12.07
N LEU A 194 -6.72 0.92 11.92
CA LEU A 194 -5.62 -0.03 11.82
C LEU A 194 -5.51 -0.91 13.07
N THR A 195 -5.61 -0.31 14.26
CA THR A 195 -5.59 -1.04 15.53
C THR A 195 -6.73 -2.06 15.62
N ARG A 196 -7.94 -1.67 15.22
CA ARG A 196 -9.07 -2.61 15.14
C ARG A 196 -8.81 -3.71 14.11
N PHE A 197 -8.33 -3.35 12.93
CA PHE A 197 -8.10 -4.28 11.83
C PHE A 197 -7.11 -5.40 12.19
N VAL A 198 -5.97 -5.06 12.79
CA VAL A 198 -4.96 -6.08 13.17
C VAL A 198 -5.41 -6.95 14.35
N ALA A 199 -6.35 -6.48 15.17
CA ALA A 199 -6.95 -7.27 16.24
C ALA A 199 -7.99 -8.29 15.75
N LEU A 200 -8.48 -8.17 14.50
CA LEU A 200 -9.45 -9.11 13.93
C LEU A 200 -8.78 -10.44 13.55
N PRO A 201 -9.41 -11.57 13.81
CA PRO A 201 -8.95 -12.85 13.28
C PRO A 201 -9.15 -12.91 11.76
N PRO A 202 -8.33 -13.70 11.03
CA PRO A 202 -8.53 -13.93 9.60
C PRO A 202 -9.93 -14.45 9.29
N SER A 203 -10.64 -13.74 8.41
CA SER A 203 -12.05 -13.99 8.08
C SER A 203 -12.27 -15.06 7.01
N PRO A 204 -13.47 -15.63 6.87
CA PRO A 204 -13.79 -16.62 5.84
C PRO A 204 -13.52 -16.15 4.41
N LEU A 205 -13.96 -14.94 4.03
CA LEU A 205 -13.74 -14.41 2.68
C LEU A 205 -12.26 -14.10 2.43
N GLU A 206 -11.56 -13.54 3.42
CA GLU A 206 -10.11 -13.34 3.35
C GLU A 206 -9.37 -14.65 3.03
N LYS A 207 -9.70 -15.75 3.73
CA LYS A 207 -9.09 -17.06 3.50
C LYS A 207 -9.43 -17.62 2.12
N SER A 208 -10.66 -17.42 1.67
CA SER A 208 -11.14 -17.89 0.37
C SER A 208 -10.45 -17.18 -0.78
N GLU A 209 -10.46 -15.86 -0.77
CA GLU A 209 -9.89 -15.02 -1.85
C GLU A 209 -8.38 -14.78 -1.65
N ARG A 210 -7.84 -15.02 -0.44
CA ARG A 210 -6.46 -14.65 -0.04
C ARG A 210 -6.22 -13.15 -0.19
N LEU A 211 -7.19 -12.36 0.31
CA LEU A 211 -7.21 -10.91 0.25
C LEU A 211 -7.49 -10.35 1.64
N GLU A 212 -6.47 -9.80 2.29
CA GLU A 212 -6.51 -9.34 3.68
C GLU A 212 -7.59 -8.29 3.94
N GLN A 213 -7.83 -7.38 3.01
CA GLN A 213 -8.80 -6.29 3.15
C GLN A 213 -10.25 -6.77 3.25
N LEU A 214 -10.57 -8.01 2.87
CA LEU A 214 -11.90 -8.58 3.04
C LEU A 214 -12.27 -8.75 4.52
N ARG A 215 -11.29 -8.98 5.39
CA ARG A 215 -11.48 -9.02 6.84
C ARG A 215 -12.11 -7.72 7.35
N ALA A 216 -11.67 -6.58 6.84
CA ALA A 216 -12.24 -5.28 7.20
C ALA A 216 -13.71 -5.18 6.77
N LEU A 217 -14.04 -5.58 5.54
CA LEU A 217 -15.43 -5.55 5.04
C LEU A 217 -16.35 -6.49 5.84
N GLU A 218 -15.90 -7.72 6.15
CA GLU A 218 -16.68 -8.67 6.94
C GLU A 218 -16.90 -8.17 8.38
N ALA A 219 -15.97 -7.38 8.92
CA ALA A 219 -16.11 -6.73 10.23
C ALA A 219 -16.93 -5.42 10.19
N GLY A 220 -17.54 -5.07 9.04
CA GLY A 220 -18.34 -3.86 8.90
C GLY A 220 -17.55 -2.56 8.81
N MET A 221 -16.24 -2.63 8.59
CA MET A 221 -15.42 -1.43 8.39
C MET A 221 -15.72 -0.80 7.03
N THR A 222 -15.66 0.53 6.96
CA THR A 222 -15.92 1.28 5.73
C THR A 222 -14.62 1.52 4.98
N ILE A 223 -14.54 0.97 3.75
CA ILE A 223 -13.45 1.20 2.83
C ILE A 223 -13.94 2.09 1.67
N LEU A 224 -13.27 3.22 1.43
CA LEU A 224 -13.42 3.98 0.19
C LEU A 224 -12.30 3.63 -0.77
N ALA A 225 -12.61 3.65 -2.07
CA ALA A 225 -11.65 3.49 -3.15
C ALA A 225 -11.55 4.81 -3.95
N ARG A 226 -10.34 5.35 -4.05
CA ARG A 226 -10.04 6.52 -4.91
C ARG A 226 -9.60 6.02 -6.27
N ARG A 227 -10.22 6.55 -7.34
CA ARG A 227 -9.80 6.28 -8.71
C ARG A 227 -8.55 7.09 -9.06
N VAL A 228 -7.57 6.41 -9.66
CA VAL A 228 -6.33 6.97 -10.22
C VAL A 228 -6.13 6.45 -11.65
N ASP A 229 -5.23 7.09 -12.39
CA ASP A 229 -4.96 6.73 -13.80
C ASP A 229 -3.69 5.88 -13.97
N THR A 230 -2.91 5.70 -12.91
CA THR A 230 -1.64 4.96 -12.92
C THR A 230 -1.79 3.59 -12.29
N ILE A 231 -0.96 2.65 -12.73
CA ILE A 231 -0.81 1.33 -12.12
C ILE A 231 0.67 1.18 -11.75
N PRO A 232 1.03 1.17 -10.46
CA PRO A 232 2.40 0.88 -10.06
C PRO A 232 2.73 -0.58 -10.37
N LEU A 233 3.94 -0.83 -10.85
CA LEU A 233 4.42 -2.19 -11.06
C LEU A 233 4.81 -2.83 -9.71
N GLY A 234 4.07 -3.85 -9.30
CA GLY A 234 4.43 -4.71 -8.17
C GLY A 234 5.55 -5.68 -8.58
N VAL A 235 6.67 -5.62 -7.85
CA VAL A 235 7.84 -6.47 -8.14
C VAL A 235 7.79 -7.74 -7.33
N ASP A 236 7.36 -8.84 -7.94
CA ASP A 236 7.22 -10.15 -7.32
C ASP A 236 8.06 -11.25 -7.96
N THR A 237 8.54 -11.03 -9.18
CA THR A 237 9.28 -11.99 -9.99
C THR A 237 10.53 -11.34 -10.59
N PRO A 238 11.53 -12.13 -11.07
CA PRO A 238 12.66 -11.59 -11.81
C PRO A 238 12.26 -10.79 -13.06
N ALA A 239 11.17 -11.19 -13.74
CA ALA A 239 10.64 -10.45 -14.89
C ALA A 239 10.11 -9.07 -14.49
N HIS A 240 9.35 -8.98 -13.38
CA HIS A 240 8.89 -7.69 -12.84
C HIS A 240 10.07 -6.81 -12.41
N LEU A 241 11.13 -7.40 -11.85
CA LEU A 241 12.35 -6.65 -11.47
C LEU A 241 13.05 -6.05 -12.69
N ALA A 242 13.17 -6.83 -13.77
CA ALA A 242 13.74 -6.33 -15.03
C ALA A 242 12.93 -5.18 -15.62
N GLU A 243 11.61 -5.28 -15.59
CA GLU A 243 10.71 -4.22 -16.05
C GLU A 243 10.76 -2.97 -15.15
N ALA A 244 10.84 -3.13 -13.82
CA ALA A 244 11.03 -2.01 -12.91
C ALA A 244 12.34 -1.24 -13.20
N ARG A 245 13.43 -1.96 -13.48
CA ARG A 245 14.70 -1.36 -13.92
C ARG A 245 14.54 -0.52 -15.17
N ARG A 246 13.83 -1.06 -16.18
CA ARG A 246 13.57 -0.36 -17.44
C ARG A 246 12.75 0.93 -17.23
N ILE A 247 11.69 0.87 -16.41
CA ILE A 247 10.83 2.02 -16.14
C ILE A 247 11.60 3.13 -15.41
N LEU A 248 12.42 2.76 -14.41
CA LEU A 248 13.12 3.74 -13.58
C LEU A 248 14.35 4.32 -14.27
N SER A 249 15.03 3.59 -15.17
CA SER A 249 16.14 4.14 -15.98
C SER A 249 15.66 5.27 -16.91
N ILE A 250 14.49 5.11 -17.53
CA ILE A 250 13.89 6.15 -18.41
C ILE A 250 13.51 7.44 -17.63
N LYS A 251 13.18 7.31 -16.34
CA LYS A 251 12.85 8.48 -15.49
C LYS A 251 14.10 9.22 -14.99
N SER A 252 15.25 8.56 -14.93
CA SER A 252 16.53 9.18 -14.51
C SER A 252 17.17 10.05 -15.59
N ASP A 253 16.79 9.86 -16.85
CA ASP A 253 17.35 10.58 -18.00
C ASP A 253 16.51 11.84 -18.38
N LYS A 254 15.51 12.20 -17.58
CA LYS A 254 14.67 13.40 -17.74
C LYS A 254 14.80 14.34 -16.55
#